data_79a48948d54caf7e369a19201742b1b1
#
_entry.id   79a48948d54caf7e369a19201742b1b1
#
_cell.length_a   1.000
_cell.length_b   1.000
_cell.length_c   1.000
_cell.angle_alpha   90.00
_cell.angle_beta   90.00
_cell.angle_gamma   90.00
#
_symmetry.space_group_name_H-M   'P 1'
#
loop_
_entity.id
_entity.type
_entity.pdbx_description
1 polymer ?
#
loop_
_entity_poly.entity_id
_entity_poly.type
_entity_poly.pdbx_seq_one_letter_code
_entity_poly.pdbx_strand_id
1 'polypeptide(L)'
;MNHRALAAALLLLPSMLTASAGAEAELSTPETVVDAFHEALGGGDRQAVLDLLAEDVLIFESGGAELSRDEYAHHHLGSDMEFSAATESKVVDRRRGGDEETSWVLTRTETSGTFRDREISARGTETMILSRGESGWKIVHIHWSSR
;
A
#
# COMPACT_ATOMS: atom_id res chain seq x y z
N MET A 1 -41.42 -5.70 59.86
CA MET A 1 -41.00 -6.59 58.74
C MET A 1 -40.30 -5.73 57.75
N ASN A 2 -38.96 -5.84 57.74
CA ASN A 2 -38.09 -4.93 56.95
C ASN A 2 -37.64 -5.60 55.65
N HIS A 3 -38.08 -5.08 54.51
CA HIS A 3 -37.57 -5.52 53.19
C HIS A 3 -36.44 -4.58 52.79
N ARG A 4 -35.21 -5.10 52.86
CA ARG A 4 -34.02 -4.45 52.28
C ARG A 4 -33.95 -4.82 50.79
N ALA A 5 -34.09 -3.83 49.91
CA ALA A 5 -33.81 -3.97 48.48
C ALA A 5 -32.30 -3.87 48.27
N LEU A 6 -31.69 -4.91 47.66
CA LEU A 6 -30.33 -4.87 47.13
C LEU A 6 -30.38 -4.23 45.75
N ALA A 7 -29.71 -3.10 45.58
CA ALA A 7 -29.41 -2.53 44.30
C ALA A 7 -28.11 -3.13 43.73
N ALA A 8 -28.22 -3.89 42.63
CA ALA A 8 -27.08 -4.38 41.91
C ALA A 8 -26.58 -3.28 40.97
N ALA A 9 -25.39 -2.72 41.24
CA ALA A 9 -24.71 -1.79 40.36
C ALA A 9 -24.01 -2.57 39.23
N LEU A 10 -24.51 -2.43 38.00
CA LEU A 10 -23.89 -2.97 36.78
C LEU A 10 -22.76 -2.05 36.37
N LEU A 11 -21.51 -2.45 36.62
CA LEU A 11 -20.29 -1.77 36.14
C LEU A 11 -20.10 -2.08 34.65
N LEU A 12 -20.44 -1.13 33.79
CA LEU A 12 -20.06 -1.11 32.38
C LEU A 12 -18.59 -0.72 32.27
N LEU A 13 -17.72 -1.68 31.99
CA LEU A 13 -16.35 -1.45 31.59
C LEU A 13 -16.31 -0.93 30.12
N PRO A 14 -15.66 0.21 29.83
CA PRO A 14 -15.46 0.62 28.46
C PRO A 14 -14.42 -0.29 27.81
N SER A 15 -14.81 -1.03 26.78
CA SER A 15 -13.88 -1.73 25.88
C SER A 15 -13.08 -0.70 25.10
N MET A 16 -11.86 -0.45 25.54
CA MET A 16 -10.89 0.37 24.80
C MET A 16 -10.45 -0.41 23.54
N LEU A 17 -10.79 0.13 22.39
CA LEU A 17 -10.33 -0.31 21.08
C LEU A 17 -8.84 0.03 20.97
N THR A 18 -7.94 -0.94 21.13
CA THR A 18 -6.47 -0.77 21.04
C THR A 18 -5.91 -1.22 19.68
N ALA A 19 -6.62 -0.95 18.58
CA ALA A 19 -6.24 -1.50 17.27
C ALA A 19 -5.42 -0.56 16.37
N SER A 20 -5.16 0.71 16.75
CA SER A 20 -4.56 1.70 15.85
C SER A 20 -3.03 1.87 15.95
N ALA A 21 -2.43 1.67 17.10
CA ALA A 21 -1.02 1.98 17.30
C ALA A 21 -0.02 1.03 16.59
N GLY A 22 -0.44 -0.20 16.26
CA GLY A 22 0.41 -1.18 15.56
C GLY A 22 0.58 -0.87 14.08
N ALA A 23 -0.49 -0.52 13.39
CA ALA A 23 -0.48 -0.21 11.96
C ALA A 23 0.22 1.12 11.64
N GLU A 24 0.07 2.15 12.49
CA GLU A 24 0.77 3.43 12.33
C GLU A 24 2.30 3.31 12.52
N ALA A 25 2.75 2.44 13.42
CA ALA A 25 4.18 2.17 13.60
C ALA A 25 4.76 1.38 12.41
N GLU A 26 3.96 0.56 11.73
CA GLU A 26 4.36 -0.27 10.60
C GLU A 26 4.56 0.53 9.30
N LEU A 27 3.83 1.63 9.10
CA LEU A 27 3.93 2.53 7.93
C LEU A 27 4.72 3.82 8.22
N SER A 28 5.70 3.75 9.12
CA SER A 28 6.43 4.94 9.59
C SER A 28 7.50 5.45 8.63
N THR A 29 7.92 4.66 7.65
CA THR A 29 8.95 5.02 6.67
C THR A 29 8.43 4.91 5.24
N PRO A 30 9.03 5.65 4.27
CA PRO A 30 8.69 5.50 2.87
C PRO A 30 8.81 4.08 2.34
N GLU A 31 9.85 3.35 2.76
CA GLU A 31 10.06 1.96 2.33
C GLU A 31 8.97 1.04 2.83
N THR A 32 8.50 1.19 4.07
CA THR A 32 7.42 0.35 4.60
C THR A 32 6.08 0.63 3.91
N VAL A 33 5.85 1.86 3.45
CA VAL A 33 4.68 2.20 2.62
C VAL A 33 4.76 1.55 1.24
N VAL A 34 5.94 1.56 0.60
CA VAL A 34 6.17 0.88 -0.67
C VAL A 34 5.98 -0.64 -0.54
N ASP A 35 6.51 -1.24 0.53
CA ASP A 35 6.34 -2.68 0.78
C ASP A 35 4.87 -3.04 1.02
N ALA A 36 4.15 -2.25 1.84
CA ALA A 36 2.72 -2.44 2.08
C ALA A 36 1.87 -2.30 0.80
N PHE A 37 2.24 -1.38 -0.11
CA PHE A 37 1.59 -1.24 -1.40
C PHE A 37 1.71 -2.51 -2.25
N HIS A 38 2.92 -3.08 -2.36
CA HIS A 38 3.13 -4.32 -3.10
C HIS A 38 2.48 -5.54 -2.43
N GLU A 39 2.49 -5.60 -1.10
CA GLU A 39 1.79 -6.65 -0.36
C GLU A 39 0.28 -6.59 -0.59
N ALA A 40 -0.31 -5.40 -0.53
CA ALA A 40 -1.73 -5.19 -0.81
C ALA A 40 -2.10 -5.55 -2.27
N LEU A 41 -1.26 -5.20 -3.25
CA LEU A 41 -1.45 -5.62 -4.66
C LEU A 41 -1.47 -7.13 -4.77
N GLY A 42 -0.43 -7.82 -4.27
CA GLY A 42 -0.32 -9.28 -4.34
C GLY A 42 -1.39 -10.02 -3.52
N GLY A 43 -1.83 -9.43 -2.42
CA GLY A 43 -2.90 -9.93 -1.56
C GLY A 43 -4.32 -9.67 -2.07
N GLY A 44 -4.48 -8.86 -3.12
CA GLY A 44 -5.79 -8.50 -3.65
C GLY A 44 -6.58 -7.52 -2.78
N ASP A 45 -5.92 -6.81 -1.87
CA ASP A 45 -6.55 -5.82 -1.00
C ASP A 45 -6.62 -4.45 -1.69
N ARG A 46 -7.66 -4.30 -2.51
CA ARG A 46 -7.92 -3.07 -3.27
C ARG A 46 -7.99 -1.82 -2.39
N GLN A 47 -8.63 -1.92 -1.22
CA GLN A 47 -8.81 -0.76 -0.36
C GLN A 47 -7.47 -0.33 0.26
N ALA A 48 -6.68 -1.28 0.73
CA ALA A 48 -5.34 -1.00 1.25
C ALA A 48 -4.43 -0.35 0.19
N VAL A 49 -4.47 -0.81 -1.08
CA VAL A 49 -3.73 -0.15 -2.17
C VAL A 49 -4.16 1.31 -2.32
N LEU A 50 -5.47 1.59 -2.39
CA LEU A 50 -5.99 2.94 -2.59
C LEU A 50 -5.70 3.85 -1.38
N ASP A 51 -5.70 3.31 -0.17
CA ASP A 51 -5.41 4.06 1.04
C ASP A 51 -3.94 4.51 1.14
N LEU A 52 -3.02 3.84 0.44
CA LEU A 52 -1.61 4.22 0.38
C LEU A 52 -1.31 5.28 -0.68
N LEU A 53 -2.23 5.50 -1.64
CA LEU A 53 -2.08 6.48 -2.72
C LEU A 53 -2.67 7.84 -2.32
N ALA A 54 -2.01 8.92 -2.76
CA ALA A 54 -2.63 10.26 -2.76
C ALA A 54 -3.78 10.31 -3.78
N GLU A 55 -4.74 11.23 -3.60
CA GLU A 55 -5.88 11.38 -4.52
C GLU A 55 -5.44 11.81 -5.92
N ASP A 56 -4.43 12.65 -5.99
CA ASP A 56 -3.80 13.21 -7.19
C ASP A 56 -2.52 12.48 -7.62
N VAL A 57 -2.38 11.21 -7.23
CA VAL A 57 -1.24 10.39 -7.62
C VAL A 57 -1.10 10.33 -9.14
N LEU A 58 0.16 10.42 -9.61
CA LEU A 58 0.50 10.25 -11.03
C LEU A 58 1.20 8.90 -11.21
N ILE A 59 0.65 8.04 -12.06
CA ILE A 59 1.24 6.72 -12.34
C ILE A 59 1.57 6.64 -13.83
N PHE A 60 2.84 6.36 -14.14
CA PHE A 60 3.33 6.23 -15.50
C PHE A 60 3.85 4.82 -15.74
N GLU A 61 3.37 4.19 -16.80
CA GLU A 61 3.85 2.89 -17.24
C GLU A 61 3.73 2.74 -18.76
N SER A 62 4.78 2.21 -19.40
CA SER A 62 4.78 1.84 -20.84
C SER A 62 4.27 2.93 -21.79
N GLY A 63 4.48 4.20 -21.44
CA GLY A 63 4.01 5.37 -22.21
C GLY A 63 2.56 5.76 -21.91
N GLY A 64 1.85 5.03 -21.06
CA GLY A 64 0.56 5.41 -20.50
C GLY A 64 0.69 6.26 -19.24
N ALA A 65 -0.42 6.90 -18.84
CA ALA A 65 -0.51 7.69 -17.63
C ALA A 65 -1.88 7.56 -16.99
N GLU A 66 -1.90 7.40 -15.67
CA GLU A 66 -3.07 7.62 -14.81
C GLU A 66 -2.82 8.91 -14.02
N LEU A 67 -3.74 9.84 -14.07
CA LEU A 67 -3.57 11.18 -13.52
C LEU A 67 -4.28 11.37 -12.18
N SER A 68 -4.88 10.30 -11.65
CA SER A 68 -5.49 10.27 -10.33
C SER A 68 -5.62 8.84 -9.80
N ARG A 69 -5.80 8.73 -8.49
CA ARG A 69 -6.12 7.46 -7.82
C ARG A 69 -7.39 6.81 -8.38
N ASP A 70 -8.40 7.62 -8.73
CA ASP A 70 -9.66 7.11 -9.28
C ASP A 70 -9.48 6.56 -10.70
N GLU A 71 -8.68 7.20 -11.55
CA GLU A 71 -8.35 6.66 -12.87
C GLU A 71 -7.64 5.31 -12.74
N TYR A 72 -6.60 5.23 -11.90
CA TYR A 72 -5.89 3.98 -11.64
C TYR A 72 -6.84 2.89 -11.12
N ALA A 73 -7.68 3.24 -10.15
CA ALA A 73 -8.66 2.33 -9.58
C ALA A 73 -9.59 1.72 -10.63
N HIS A 74 -10.00 2.47 -11.65
CA HIS A 74 -10.94 2.01 -12.66
C HIS A 74 -10.28 1.31 -13.86
N HIS A 75 -9.04 1.64 -14.19
CA HIS A 75 -8.39 1.18 -15.41
C HIS A 75 -7.38 0.04 -15.16
N HIS A 76 -6.34 0.27 -14.36
CA HIS A 76 -5.20 -0.66 -14.27
C HIS A 76 -5.15 -1.48 -12.99
N LEU A 77 -5.61 -0.97 -11.85
CA LEU A 77 -5.47 -1.63 -10.55
C LEU A 77 -5.89 -3.11 -10.55
N GLY A 78 -7.01 -3.43 -11.20
CA GLY A 78 -7.50 -4.82 -11.27
C GLY A 78 -6.51 -5.76 -11.98
N SER A 79 -5.92 -5.31 -13.09
CA SER A 79 -4.93 -6.08 -13.85
C SER A 79 -3.60 -6.20 -13.09
N ASP A 80 -3.19 -5.15 -12.37
CA ASP A 80 -1.96 -5.15 -11.59
C ASP A 80 -2.06 -6.09 -10.39
N MET A 81 -3.22 -6.14 -9.73
CA MET A 81 -3.51 -7.11 -8.67
C MET A 81 -3.48 -8.55 -9.19
N GLU A 82 -4.14 -8.82 -10.35
CA GLU A 82 -4.09 -10.15 -10.99
C GLU A 82 -2.65 -10.55 -11.36
N PHE A 83 -1.86 -9.62 -11.90
CA PHE A 83 -0.46 -9.85 -12.26
C PHE A 83 0.38 -10.14 -11.02
N SER A 84 0.28 -9.30 -9.99
CA SER A 84 1.03 -9.44 -8.74
C SER A 84 0.70 -10.73 -8.00
N ALA A 85 -0.57 -11.17 -8.02
CA ALA A 85 -0.97 -12.45 -7.43
C ALA A 85 -0.47 -13.68 -8.20
N ALA A 86 -0.20 -13.54 -9.50
CA ALA A 86 0.23 -14.63 -10.39
C ALA A 86 1.76 -14.72 -10.56
N THR A 87 2.50 -13.76 -10.05
CA THR A 87 3.95 -13.65 -10.21
C THR A 87 4.65 -13.43 -8.89
N GLU A 88 5.93 -13.77 -8.84
CA GLU A 88 6.83 -13.47 -7.71
C GLU A 88 7.83 -12.41 -8.17
N SER A 89 7.86 -11.27 -7.48
CA SER A 89 8.82 -10.20 -7.70
C SER A 89 9.86 -10.15 -6.58
N LYS A 90 11.11 -10.35 -6.93
CA LYS A 90 12.24 -10.28 -6.02
C LYS A 90 12.95 -8.94 -6.15
N VAL A 91 13.07 -8.21 -5.05
CA VAL A 91 13.87 -6.98 -4.98
C VAL A 91 15.35 -7.36 -5.07
N VAL A 92 16.06 -6.82 -6.06
CA VAL A 92 17.51 -7.03 -6.27
C VAL A 92 18.35 -5.81 -5.87
N ASP A 93 17.77 -4.62 -5.87
CA ASP A 93 18.39 -3.39 -5.38
C ASP A 93 17.31 -2.40 -4.99
N ARG A 94 17.52 -1.69 -3.89
CA ARG A 94 16.62 -0.61 -3.45
C ARG A 94 17.45 0.52 -2.87
N ARG A 95 17.07 1.75 -3.23
CA ARG A 95 17.65 2.99 -2.73
C ARG A 95 16.56 3.96 -2.36
N ARG A 96 16.83 4.76 -1.35
CA ARG A 96 15.95 5.87 -1.00
C ARG A 96 16.75 7.15 -0.77
N GLY A 97 16.06 8.29 -0.89
CA GLY A 97 16.56 9.61 -0.52
C GLY A 97 15.41 10.58 -0.37
N GLY A 98 15.72 11.82 -0.09
CA GLY A 98 14.74 12.85 0.22
C GLY A 98 14.89 13.36 1.65
N ASP A 99 13.85 13.98 2.17
CA ASP A 99 13.80 14.59 3.51
C ASP A 99 12.59 14.08 4.31
N GLU A 100 12.19 14.80 5.35
CA GLU A 100 11.08 14.41 6.24
C GLU A 100 9.69 14.66 5.62
N GLU A 101 9.60 15.45 4.54
CA GLU A 101 8.35 15.82 3.87
C GLU A 101 8.18 15.12 2.53
N THR A 102 9.29 14.91 1.80
CA THR A 102 9.28 14.28 0.49
C THR A 102 10.40 13.26 0.37
N SER A 103 10.07 12.05 -0.04
CA SER A 103 11.03 10.97 -0.23
C SER A 103 10.80 10.27 -1.56
N TRP A 104 11.88 9.67 -2.09
CA TRP A 104 11.80 8.76 -3.22
C TRP A 104 12.38 7.41 -2.86
N VAL A 105 11.78 6.36 -3.41
CA VAL A 105 12.24 4.98 -3.33
C VAL A 105 12.42 4.46 -4.74
N LEU A 106 13.64 4.00 -5.05
CA LEU A 106 13.99 3.40 -6.34
C LEU A 106 14.21 1.91 -6.12
N THR A 107 13.46 1.08 -6.85
CA THR A 107 13.52 -0.38 -6.70
C THR A 107 13.85 -1.02 -8.05
N ARG A 108 14.73 -2.02 -8.04
CA ARG A 108 14.96 -2.94 -9.17
C ARG A 108 14.49 -4.33 -8.78
N THR A 109 13.78 -4.98 -9.69
CA THR A 109 13.19 -6.30 -9.43
C THR A 109 13.56 -7.31 -10.52
N GLU A 110 13.52 -8.59 -10.14
CA GLU A 110 13.39 -9.72 -11.05
C GLU A 110 12.03 -10.37 -10.76
N THR A 111 11.20 -10.49 -11.81
CA THR A 111 9.83 -11.01 -11.72
C THR A 111 9.72 -12.28 -12.52
N SER A 112 9.13 -13.33 -11.94
CA SER A 112 8.88 -14.61 -12.59
C SER A 112 7.52 -15.18 -12.21
N GLY A 113 6.95 -16.00 -13.08
CA GLY A 113 5.64 -16.63 -12.86
C GLY A 113 4.92 -16.96 -14.15
N THR A 114 3.61 -17.16 -14.08
CA THR A 114 2.77 -17.36 -15.26
C THR A 114 1.55 -16.46 -15.16
N PHE A 115 1.36 -15.62 -16.15
CA PHE A 115 0.23 -14.70 -16.22
C PHE A 115 -0.50 -14.83 -17.56
N ARG A 116 -1.81 -15.16 -17.52
CA ARG A 116 -2.67 -15.36 -18.70
C ARG A 116 -2.03 -16.30 -19.72
N ASP A 117 -1.61 -17.49 -19.25
CA ASP A 117 -0.95 -18.55 -20.04
C ASP A 117 0.40 -18.16 -20.67
N ARG A 118 1.01 -17.09 -20.22
CA ARG A 118 2.34 -16.64 -20.64
C ARG A 118 3.33 -16.77 -19.50
N GLU A 119 4.47 -17.38 -19.78
CA GLU A 119 5.60 -17.37 -18.85
C GLU A 119 6.17 -15.95 -18.75
N ILE A 120 6.34 -15.49 -17.52
CA ILE A 120 6.91 -14.19 -17.18
C ILE A 120 8.33 -14.41 -16.66
N SER A 121 9.28 -13.70 -17.27
CA SER A 121 10.66 -13.57 -16.80
C SER A 121 11.12 -12.18 -17.18
N ALA A 122 11.03 -11.25 -16.26
CA ALA A 122 11.24 -9.83 -16.53
C ALA A 122 12.16 -9.17 -15.50
N ARG A 123 12.80 -8.09 -15.90
CA ARG A 123 13.50 -7.17 -15.01
C ARG A 123 12.76 -5.85 -14.98
N GLY A 124 12.39 -5.42 -13.79
CA GLY A 124 11.68 -4.18 -13.54
C GLY A 124 12.55 -3.12 -12.90
N THR A 125 12.18 -1.87 -13.17
CA THR A 125 12.60 -0.69 -12.40
C THR A 125 11.38 0.10 -12.01
N GLU A 126 11.39 0.56 -10.78
CA GLU A 126 10.31 1.33 -10.19
C GLU A 126 10.88 2.59 -9.53
N THR A 127 10.17 3.69 -9.70
CA THR A 127 10.38 4.90 -8.92
C THR A 127 9.07 5.23 -8.22
N MET A 128 9.09 5.33 -6.90
CA MET A 128 7.99 5.89 -6.12
C MET A 128 8.44 7.17 -5.44
N ILE A 129 7.64 8.22 -5.57
CA ILE A 129 7.78 9.46 -4.80
C ILE A 129 6.66 9.49 -3.77
N LEU A 130 7.03 9.78 -2.52
CA LEU A 130 6.10 9.85 -1.41
C LEU A 130 6.15 11.24 -0.78
N SER A 131 5.00 11.72 -0.35
CA SER A 131 4.87 12.95 0.43
C SER A 131 4.27 12.65 1.79
N ARG A 132 4.73 13.35 2.82
CA ARG A 132 4.26 13.19 4.18
C ARG A 132 3.22 14.25 4.50
N GLY A 133 2.01 13.81 4.83
CA GLY A 133 0.92 14.65 5.31
C GLY A 133 0.56 14.33 6.77
N GLU A 134 -0.57 14.87 7.23
CA GLU A 134 -1.08 14.64 8.59
C GLU A 134 -1.38 13.15 8.86
N SER A 135 -1.78 12.40 7.85
CA SER A 135 -2.08 10.96 7.92
C SER A 135 -0.87 10.05 7.62
N GLY A 136 0.36 10.57 7.64
CA GLY A 136 1.58 9.83 7.33
C GLY A 136 1.99 9.93 5.86
N TRP A 137 2.82 8.98 5.42
CA TRP A 137 3.33 8.95 4.06
C TRP A 137 2.28 8.45 3.06
N LYS A 138 2.15 9.15 1.91
CA LYS A 138 1.34 8.74 0.76
C LYS A 138 2.19 8.72 -0.50
N ILE A 139 1.94 7.74 -1.37
CA ILE A 139 2.57 7.67 -2.69
C ILE A 139 1.90 8.72 -3.59
N VAL A 140 2.69 9.67 -4.10
CA VAL A 140 2.22 10.75 -4.99
C VAL A 140 2.64 10.53 -6.44
N HIS A 141 3.61 9.64 -6.68
CA HIS A 141 4.01 9.27 -8.03
C HIS A 141 4.57 7.85 -8.08
N ILE A 142 4.22 7.13 -9.14
CA ILE A 142 4.80 5.84 -9.49
C ILE A 142 5.24 5.88 -10.95
N HIS A 143 6.43 5.37 -11.24
CA HIS A 143 6.87 5.08 -12.60
C HIS A 143 7.40 3.66 -12.68
N TRP A 144 6.77 2.83 -13.50
CA TRP A 144 7.18 1.47 -13.79
C TRP A 144 7.75 1.35 -15.20
N SER A 145 8.81 0.56 -15.30
CA SER A 145 9.40 0.14 -16.57
C SER A 145 9.93 -1.30 -16.45
N SER A 146 9.67 -2.12 -17.46
CA SER A 146 10.10 -3.52 -17.50
C SER A 146 10.56 -3.95 -18.89
N ARG A 147 11.38 -5.02 -18.94
CA ARG A 147 11.86 -5.66 -20.18
C ARG A 147 12.10 -7.14 -20.00
#